data_1adff03f91dc715219f3f9be553f3ee6
#
_entry.id   1adff03f91dc715219f3f9be553f3ee6
#
_cell.length_a   1.000
_cell.length_b   1.000
_cell.length_c   1.000
_cell.angle_alpha   90.00
_cell.angle_beta   90.00
_cell.angle_gamma   90.00
#
_symmetry.space_group_name_H-M   'P 1'
#
loop_
_entity.id
_entity.type
_entity.pdbx_description
1 polymer ?
#
loop_
_entity_poly.entity_id
_entity_poly.type
_entity_poly.pdbx_seq_one_letter_code
_entity_poly.pdbx_strand_id
1 'polypeptide(L)'
;MYSDQNKTAPLWGEALPGWTPPPMPAGLAPEGRLVRLEPLSAWQHAAELHDSFAGDDRLWDYMGYGPFASAADYHRWAEAAQGSTDPYYLVLRDLETGRAGGIASFLRIAPESGVVEVGHICISPALQRGPVVTEAMHLMMGWAFRAGYRRYEWKCNALNLPSRRAAQRLGFGFEGVFRQHMIVKGHSRDTAWFSVIDKEWPALSATHEAWLDPANFDAAGRQVTRLSDLTRPLLAARDPALA
;
A
#
# COMPACT_ATOMS: atom_id res chain seq x y z
N MET A 1 -11.41 53.30 -23.90
CA MET A 1 -11.34 51.95 -24.49
C MET A 1 -10.03 51.32 -24.03
N TYR A 2 -10.07 50.52 -22.98
CA TYR A 2 -8.92 49.70 -22.59
C TYR A 2 -8.96 48.45 -23.45
N SER A 3 -8.02 48.28 -24.34
CA SER A 3 -7.85 47.06 -25.16
C SER A 3 -7.28 45.96 -24.27
N ASP A 4 -8.13 45.03 -23.92
CA ASP A 4 -7.81 43.80 -23.18
C ASP A 4 -7.12 42.80 -24.13
N GLN A 5 -5.85 43.07 -24.49
CA GLN A 5 -5.06 42.24 -25.41
C GLN A 5 -3.87 41.58 -24.73
N ASN A 6 -4.07 41.02 -23.53
CA ASN A 6 -3.04 40.14 -22.96
C ASN A 6 -3.65 39.03 -22.09
N LYS A 7 -4.65 38.32 -22.61
CA LYS A 7 -5.03 37.01 -22.05
C LYS A 7 -3.97 36.02 -22.49
N THR A 8 -2.90 35.86 -21.70
CA THR A 8 -2.04 34.67 -21.82
C THR A 8 -2.93 33.46 -21.68
N ALA A 9 -2.80 32.51 -22.64
CA ALA A 9 -3.53 31.25 -22.58
C ALA A 9 -3.31 30.60 -21.20
N PRO A 10 -4.33 29.97 -20.59
CA PRO A 10 -4.17 29.31 -19.31
C PRO A 10 -3.07 28.24 -19.40
N LEU A 11 -2.25 28.16 -18.34
CA LEU A 11 -1.24 27.11 -18.23
C LEU A 11 -1.95 25.81 -17.83
N TRP A 12 -1.98 24.87 -18.75
CA TRP A 12 -2.52 23.53 -18.51
C TRP A 12 -1.41 22.56 -18.15
N GLY A 13 -1.72 21.51 -17.40
CA GLY A 13 -0.86 20.34 -17.23
C GLY A 13 -0.69 19.57 -18.53
N GLU A 14 0.00 18.45 -18.46
CA GLU A 14 0.22 17.55 -19.60
C GLU A 14 -1.13 17.07 -20.18
N ALA A 15 -1.30 17.15 -21.48
CA ALA A 15 -2.48 16.61 -22.15
C ALA A 15 -2.44 15.07 -22.15
N LEU A 16 -3.60 14.47 -21.94
CA LEU A 16 -3.76 13.01 -21.87
C LEU A 16 -4.70 12.53 -22.99
N PRO A 17 -4.31 12.62 -24.26
CA PRO A 17 -5.15 12.19 -25.35
C PRO A 17 -5.39 10.68 -25.31
N GLY A 18 -6.67 10.26 -25.39
CA GLY A 18 -7.03 8.85 -25.41
C GLY A 18 -6.97 8.15 -24.04
N TRP A 19 -6.67 8.87 -22.94
CA TRP A 19 -6.75 8.27 -21.61
C TRP A 19 -8.19 7.95 -21.23
N THR A 20 -8.38 6.76 -20.63
CA THR A 20 -9.69 6.30 -20.15
C THR A 20 -9.58 5.87 -18.68
N PRO A 21 -10.63 6.06 -17.87
CA PRO A 21 -10.65 5.60 -16.50
C PRO A 21 -10.33 4.10 -16.37
N PRO A 22 -9.42 3.69 -15.47
CA PRO A 22 -9.14 2.29 -15.19
C PRO A 22 -10.33 1.61 -14.49
N PRO A 23 -10.42 0.25 -14.57
CA PRO A 23 -11.47 -0.49 -13.90
C PRO A 23 -11.28 -0.47 -12.37
N MET A 24 -12.40 -0.66 -11.64
CA MET A 24 -12.36 -0.99 -10.21
C MET A 24 -11.71 -2.37 -9.99
N PRO A 25 -11.00 -2.59 -8.86
CA PRO A 25 -10.49 -3.91 -8.53
C PRO A 25 -11.66 -4.88 -8.28
N ALA A 26 -11.61 -6.03 -8.95
CA ALA A 26 -12.60 -7.08 -8.77
C ALA A 26 -11.98 -8.45 -9.08
N GLY A 27 -12.28 -9.46 -8.27
CA GLY A 27 -11.83 -10.84 -8.48
C GLY A 27 -10.31 -11.02 -8.51
N LEU A 28 -9.56 -10.13 -7.85
CA LEU A 28 -8.11 -10.14 -7.87
C LEU A 28 -7.56 -11.25 -6.99
N ALA A 29 -6.73 -12.10 -7.56
CA ALA A 29 -5.98 -13.11 -6.85
C ALA A 29 -4.55 -13.21 -7.44
N PRO A 30 -3.77 -12.11 -7.45
CA PRO A 30 -2.41 -12.18 -7.99
C PRO A 30 -1.53 -13.06 -7.10
N GLU A 31 -0.73 -13.88 -7.76
CA GLU A 31 0.21 -14.79 -7.13
C GLU A 31 1.62 -14.49 -7.62
N GLY A 32 2.54 -14.39 -6.68
CA GLY A 32 3.96 -14.30 -6.90
C GLY A 32 4.66 -15.61 -6.56
N ARG A 33 5.94 -15.52 -6.30
CA ARG A 33 6.76 -16.67 -5.86
C ARG A 33 6.61 -16.95 -4.37
N LEU A 34 6.38 -15.92 -3.55
CA LEU A 34 6.39 -15.99 -2.09
C LEU A 34 5.00 -15.78 -1.49
N VAL A 35 4.11 -15.09 -2.21
CA VAL A 35 2.82 -14.68 -1.68
C VAL A 35 1.71 -14.84 -2.71
N ARG A 36 0.53 -15.26 -2.23
CA ARG A 36 -0.73 -15.11 -2.96
C ARG A 36 -1.59 -14.06 -2.27
N LEU A 37 -2.18 -13.17 -3.05
CA LEU A 37 -3.17 -12.22 -2.57
C LEU A 37 -4.57 -12.78 -2.83
N GLU A 38 -5.37 -12.89 -1.78
CA GLU A 38 -6.70 -13.49 -1.86
C GLU A 38 -7.76 -12.45 -1.44
N PRO A 39 -8.89 -12.31 -2.18
CA PRO A 39 -9.98 -11.48 -1.70
C PRO A 39 -10.41 -11.92 -0.29
N LEU A 40 -10.65 -10.96 0.60
CA LEU A 40 -11.03 -11.27 1.98
C LEU A 40 -12.32 -12.10 2.00
N SER A 41 -12.27 -13.24 2.69
CA SER A 41 -13.39 -14.08 3.05
C SER A 41 -13.36 -14.32 4.56
N ALA A 42 -14.42 -13.94 5.26
CA ALA A 42 -14.47 -14.13 6.71
C ALA A 42 -14.34 -15.59 7.08
N TRP A 43 -15.05 -16.46 6.36
CA TRP A 43 -15.02 -17.90 6.60
C TRP A 43 -13.63 -18.52 6.42
N GLN A 44 -12.91 -18.11 5.36
CA GLN A 44 -11.62 -18.72 5.04
C GLN A 44 -10.47 -18.13 5.84
N HIS A 45 -10.55 -16.84 6.22
CA HIS A 45 -9.36 -16.11 6.66
C HIS A 45 -9.44 -15.58 8.09
N ALA A 46 -10.66 -15.32 8.64
CA ALA A 46 -10.76 -14.54 9.86
C ALA A 46 -10.10 -15.21 11.07
N ALA A 47 -10.27 -16.51 11.26
CA ALA A 47 -9.68 -17.22 12.38
C ALA A 47 -8.14 -17.24 12.27
N GLU A 48 -7.62 -17.52 11.08
CA GLU A 48 -6.19 -17.61 10.82
C GLU A 48 -5.49 -16.24 10.96
N LEU A 49 -6.12 -15.17 10.43
CA LEU A 49 -5.62 -13.80 10.57
C LEU A 49 -5.64 -13.34 12.04
N HIS A 50 -6.74 -13.59 12.76
CA HIS A 50 -6.81 -13.26 14.19
C HIS A 50 -5.69 -13.95 14.97
N ASP A 51 -5.47 -15.24 14.74
CA ASP A 51 -4.37 -16.00 15.35
C ASP A 51 -2.99 -15.42 14.99
N SER A 52 -2.81 -15.04 13.72
CA SER A 52 -1.54 -14.48 13.25
C SER A 52 -1.20 -13.12 13.83
N PHE A 53 -2.19 -12.34 14.26
CA PHE A 53 -2.03 -11.03 14.89
C PHE A 53 -2.00 -11.08 16.42
N ALA A 54 -2.27 -12.25 17.00
CA ALA A 54 -2.33 -12.41 18.45
C ALA A 54 -0.99 -12.07 19.12
N GLY A 55 -1.09 -11.42 20.28
CA GLY A 55 0.07 -11.09 21.13
C GLY A 55 0.79 -9.78 20.80
N ASP A 56 0.37 -9.01 19.79
CA ASP A 56 0.88 -7.67 19.54
C ASP A 56 -0.23 -6.67 19.20
N ASP A 57 -0.91 -6.17 20.22
CA ASP A 57 -1.98 -5.17 20.06
C ASP A 57 -1.50 -3.85 19.46
N ARG A 58 -0.18 -3.56 19.44
CA ARG A 58 0.40 -2.36 18.83
C ARG A 58 0.21 -2.32 17.32
N LEU A 59 -0.08 -3.46 16.69
CA LEU A 59 -0.48 -3.52 15.27
C LEU A 59 -1.69 -2.63 14.96
N TRP A 60 -2.53 -2.37 15.97
CA TRP A 60 -3.78 -1.63 15.84
C TRP A 60 -3.68 -0.16 16.26
N ASP A 61 -2.53 0.31 16.76
CA ASP A 61 -2.38 1.67 17.30
C ASP A 61 -2.78 2.77 16.31
N TYR A 62 -2.42 2.59 15.04
CA TYR A 62 -2.70 3.54 13.97
C TYR A 62 -3.82 3.13 13.03
N MET A 63 -4.49 2.01 13.31
CA MET A 63 -5.64 1.54 12.54
C MET A 63 -6.92 2.20 13.05
N GLY A 64 -7.89 2.44 12.16
CA GLY A 64 -9.20 2.99 12.53
C GLY A 64 -10.10 2.02 13.30
N TYR A 65 -9.66 0.77 13.47
CA TYR A 65 -10.37 -0.32 14.15
C TYR A 65 -9.37 -1.19 14.92
N GLY A 66 -9.86 -2.17 15.68
CA GLY A 66 -9.05 -3.02 16.55
C GLY A 66 -8.46 -2.26 17.77
N PRO A 67 -7.73 -2.95 18.66
CA PRO A 67 -7.57 -4.42 18.65
C PRO A 67 -8.89 -5.16 18.82
N PHE A 68 -8.93 -6.45 18.47
CA PHE A 68 -10.11 -7.30 18.60
C PHE A 68 -9.97 -8.21 19.81
N ALA A 69 -10.94 -8.14 20.70
CA ALA A 69 -10.90 -8.89 21.96
C ALA A 69 -11.02 -10.41 21.77
N SER A 70 -11.55 -10.86 20.64
CA SER A 70 -11.75 -12.28 20.34
C SER A 70 -11.73 -12.57 18.84
N ALA A 71 -11.52 -13.84 18.48
CA ALA A 71 -11.67 -14.31 17.12
C ALA A 71 -13.07 -14.05 16.55
N ALA A 72 -14.10 -14.11 17.39
CA ALA A 72 -15.48 -13.81 16.98
C ALA A 72 -15.66 -12.33 16.63
N ASP A 73 -14.98 -11.40 17.35
CA ASP A 73 -15.01 -9.98 17.03
C ASP A 73 -14.32 -9.69 15.70
N TYR A 74 -13.15 -10.31 15.48
CA TYR A 74 -12.45 -10.21 14.22
C TYR A 74 -13.26 -10.79 13.06
N HIS A 75 -13.93 -11.94 13.28
CA HIS A 75 -14.79 -12.56 12.27
C HIS A 75 -15.95 -11.65 11.88
N ARG A 76 -16.66 -11.04 12.85
CA ARG A 76 -17.72 -10.07 12.56
C ARG A 76 -17.23 -8.86 11.76
N TRP A 77 -16.04 -8.36 12.09
CA TRP A 77 -15.43 -7.30 11.31
C TRP A 77 -15.12 -7.78 9.86
N ALA A 78 -14.55 -8.96 9.71
CA ALA A 78 -14.24 -9.52 8.40
C ALA A 78 -15.51 -9.80 7.57
N GLU A 79 -16.62 -10.24 8.19
CA GLU A 79 -17.92 -10.38 7.52
C GLU A 79 -18.45 -9.04 6.99
N ALA A 80 -18.30 -7.97 7.75
CA ALA A 80 -18.70 -6.64 7.32
C ALA A 80 -17.77 -6.07 6.23
N ALA A 81 -16.51 -6.47 6.20
CA ALA A 81 -15.50 -5.97 5.28
C ALA A 81 -15.45 -6.76 3.96
N GLN A 82 -15.75 -8.09 3.99
CA GLN A 82 -15.77 -8.90 2.78
C GLN A 82 -16.82 -8.41 1.79
N GLY A 83 -16.53 -8.47 0.51
CA GLY A 83 -17.43 -7.98 -0.54
C GLY A 83 -17.49 -6.46 -0.69
N SER A 84 -16.79 -5.71 0.17
CA SER A 84 -16.60 -4.27 -0.06
C SER A 84 -15.79 -4.03 -1.34
N THR A 85 -16.21 -3.06 -2.14
CA THR A 85 -15.52 -2.65 -3.36
C THR A 85 -14.56 -1.47 -3.12
N ASP A 86 -14.79 -0.69 -2.04
CA ASP A 86 -13.92 0.37 -1.57
C ASP A 86 -14.13 0.55 -0.05
N PRO A 87 -13.22 0.06 0.80
CA PRO A 87 -11.95 -0.63 0.50
C PRO A 87 -12.14 -2.03 -0.11
N TYR A 88 -11.31 -2.40 -1.09
CA TYR A 88 -11.21 -3.76 -1.62
C TYR A 88 -10.09 -4.51 -0.89
N TYR A 89 -10.46 -5.41 0.01
CA TYR A 89 -9.51 -6.10 0.91
C TYR A 89 -8.87 -7.32 0.28
N LEU A 90 -7.56 -7.45 0.47
CA LEU A 90 -6.74 -8.59 0.06
C LEU A 90 -5.98 -9.17 1.26
N VAL A 91 -6.03 -10.48 1.39
CA VAL A 91 -5.28 -11.25 2.40
C VAL A 91 -3.97 -11.71 1.79
N LEU A 92 -2.89 -11.61 2.57
CA LEU A 92 -1.57 -12.09 2.20
C LEU A 92 -1.39 -13.52 2.72
N ARG A 93 -1.37 -14.48 1.80
CA ARG A 93 -1.04 -15.88 2.09
C ARG A 93 0.41 -16.15 1.74
N ASP A 94 1.21 -16.47 2.73
CA ASP A 94 2.57 -16.94 2.56
C ASP A 94 2.57 -18.31 1.89
N LEU A 95 3.25 -18.46 0.76
CA LEU A 95 3.26 -19.70 -0.03
C LEU A 95 4.21 -20.76 0.56
N GLU A 96 5.17 -20.38 1.39
CA GLU A 96 6.06 -21.32 2.06
C GLU A 96 5.34 -22.05 3.19
N THR A 97 4.60 -21.33 4.02
CA THR A 97 3.89 -21.89 5.17
C THR A 97 2.46 -22.29 4.88
N GLY A 98 1.89 -21.79 3.78
CA GLY A 98 0.47 -21.91 3.44
C GLY A 98 -0.45 -21.06 4.31
N ARG A 99 0.08 -20.21 5.22
CA ARG A 99 -0.69 -19.45 6.20
C ARG A 99 -0.98 -18.03 5.76
N ALA A 100 -2.17 -17.53 6.09
CA ALA A 100 -2.50 -16.13 6.00
C ALA A 100 -1.87 -15.36 7.18
N GLY A 101 -1.13 -14.30 6.88
CA GLY A 101 -0.41 -13.54 7.91
C GLY A 101 -0.44 -12.04 7.70
N GLY A 102 -1.30 -11.54 6.81
CA GLY A 102 -1.42 -10.13 6.57
C GLY A 102 -2.69 -9.76 5.82
N ILE A 103 -3.07 -8.50 5.92
CA ILE A 103 -4.15 -7.90 5.14
C ILE A 103 -3.72 -6.54 4.62
N ALA A 104 -4.16 -6.20 3.43
CA ALA A 104 -4.04 -4.87 2.83
C ALA A 104 -5.29 -4.59 2.00
N SER A 105 -5.49 -3.36 1.56
CA SER A 105 -6.60 -3.04 0.66
C SER A 105 -6.22 -2.00 -0.37
N PHE A 106 -6.92 -2.01 -1.51
CA PHE A 106 -7.10 -0.82 -2.32
C PHE A 106 -8.25 -0.01 -1.72
N LEU A 107 -8.09 1.31 -1.63
CA LEU A 107 -9.13 2.17 -1.10
C LEU A 107 -9.04 3.57 -1.71
N ARG A 108 -10.08 4.39 -1.45
CA ARG A 108 -10.20 5.72 -2.06
C ARG A 108 -9.94 5.64 -3.56
N ILE A 109 -10.62 4.68 -4.18
CA ILE A 109 -10.45 4.33 -5.58
C ILE A 109 -11.18 5.37 -6.40
N ALA A 110 -10.44 6.16 -7.18
CA ALA A 110 -10.97 7.23 -8.00
C ALA A 110 -10.58 7.03 -9.48
N PRO A 111 -11.28 6.15 -10.21
CA PRO A 111 -10.97 5.84 -11.62
C PRO A 111 -10.96 7.09 -12.50
N GLU A 112 -11.90 8.01 -12.32
CA GLU A 112 -12.00 9.25 -13.10
C GLU A 112 -10.78 10.18 -12.97
N SER A 113 -10.00 9.99 -11.89
CA SER A 113 -8.72 10.69 -11.68
C SER A 113 -7.51 9.80 -11.96
N GLY A 114 -7.72 8.50 -12.18
CA GLY A 114 -6.66 7.51 -12.30
C GLY A 114 -5.88 7.31 -11.01
N VAL A 115 -6.54 7.39 -9.85
CA VAL A 115 -5.91 7.35 -8.51
C VAL A 115 -6.43 6.17 -7.70
N VAL A 116 -5.53 5.48 -7.02
CA VAL A 116 -5.86 4.44 -6.03
C VAL A 116 -4.87 4.46 -4.88
N GLU A 117 -5.34 4.21 -3.67
CA GLU A 117 -4.51 4.14 -2.47
C GLU A 117 -4.35 2.69 -2.01
N VAL A 118 -3.18 2.33 -1.49
CA VAL A 118 -3.00 1.15 -0.65
C VAL A 118 -3.08 1.53 0.82
N GLY A 119 -3.87 0.78 1.58
CA GLY A 119 -3.99 1.00 3.02
C GLY A 119 -4.58 -0.19 3.75
N HIS A 120 -5.06 0.04 4.98
CA HIS A 120 -5.49 -1.02 5.86
C HIS A 120 -4.44 -2.14 6.04
N ILE A 121 -3.15 -1.76 5.94
CA ILE A 121 -2.03 -2.70 5.97
C ILE A 121 -1.80 -3.12 7.42
N CYS A 122 -2.12 -4.37 7.72
CA CYS A 122 -1.82 -5.01 8.99
C CYS A 122 -1.08 -6.32 8.72
N ILE A 123 0.14 -6.42 9.21
CA ILE A 123 1.05 -7.52 8.92
C ILE A 123 1.45 -8.19 10.24
N SER A 124 1.26 -9.50 10.32
CA SER A 124 1.67 -10.29 11.48
C SER A 124 3.17 -10.21 11.74
N PRO A 125 3.60 -10.33 13.00
CA PRO A 125 5.03 -10.34 13.34
C PRO A 125 5.83 -11.36 12.52
N ALA A 126 5.24 -12.50 12.17
CA ALA A 126 5.89 -13.55 11.39
C ALA A 126 6.25 -13.12 9.95
N LEU A 127 5.43 -12.28 9.31
CA LEU A 127 5.68 -11.81 7.95
C LEU A 127 6.44 -10.48 7.89
N GLN A 128 6.57 -9.78 9.02
CA GLN A 128 7.29 -8.50 9.07
C GLN A 128 8.76 -8.70 8.74
N ARG A 129 9.35 -7.70 8.06
CA ARG A 129 10.78 -7.63 7.68
C ARG A 129 11.23 -8.72 6.70
N GLY A 130 10.31 -9.54 6.19
CA GLY A 130 10.56 -10.56 5.17
C GLY A 130 10.28 -10.07 3.74
N PRO A 131 10.61 -10.89 2.73
CA PRO A 131 10.35 -10.57 1.33
C PRO A 131 8.88 -10.74 0.93
N VAL A 132 8.10 -11.54 1.64
CA VAL A 132 6.67 -11.84 1.37
C VAL A 132 5.86 -10.54 1.24
N VAL A 133 6.00 -9.61 2.20
CA VAL A 133 5.27 -8.34 2.19
C VAL A 133 5.75 -7.43 1.06
N THR A 134 7.04 -7.45 0.74
CA THR A 134 7.57 -6.66 -0.38
C THR A 134 7.00 -7.15 -1.71
N GLU A 135 6.93 -8.47 -1.92
CA GLU A 135 6.31 -9.05 -3.11
C GLU A 135 4.81 -8.74 -3.17
N ALA A 136 4.09 -8.81 -2.05
CA ALA A 136 2.68 -8.43 -1.99
C ALA A 136 2.45 -6.98 -2.45
N MET A 137 3.24 -6.03 -1.94
CA MET A 137 3.15 -4.63 -2.33
C MET A 137 3.55 -4.43 -3.81
N HIS A 138 4.55 -5.15 -4.32
CA HIS A 138 4.91 -5.15 -5.73
C HIS A 138 3.76 -5.63 -6.62
N LEU A 139 3.11 -6.73 -6.25
CA LEU A 139 1.96 -7.28 -6.99
C LEU A 139 0.78 -6.30 -7.02
N MET A 140 0.48 -5.64 -5.89
CA MET A 140 -0.58 -4.65 -5.80
C MET A 140 -0.27 -3.42 -6.66
N MET A 141 0.92 -2.83 -6.55
CA MET A 141 1.34 -1.72 -7.40
C MET A 141 1.32 -2.10 -8.88
N GLY A 142 1.85 -3.28 -9.21
CA GLY A 142 1.88 -3.81 -10.57
C GLY A 142 0.49 -3.96 -11.17
N TRP A 143 -0.49 -4.43 -10.37
CA TRP A 143 -1.87 -4.49 -10.84
C TRP A 143 -2.41 -3.08 -11.12
N ALA A 144 -2.24 -2.14 -10.21
CA ALA A 144 -2.79 -0.79 -10.35
C ALA A 144 -2.27 -0.10 -11.63
N PHE A 145 -0.96 -0.14 -11.87
CA PHE A 145 -0.39 0.49 -13.06
C PHE A 145 -0.72 -0.24 -14.36
N ARG A 146 -0.78 -1.58 -14.35
CA ARG A 146 -1.25 -2.34 -15.53
C ARG A 146 -2.73 -2.11 -15.84
N ALA A 147 -3.55 -1.83 -14.84
CA ALA A 147 -4.96 -1.48 -15.00
C ALA A 147 -5.16 -0.07 -15.58
N GLY A 148 -4.13 0.79 -15.59
CA GLY A 148 -4.18 2.15 -16.13
C GLY A 148 -4.28 3.25 -15.08
N TYR A 149 -4.16 2.93 -13.78
CA TYR A 149 -4.02 3.96 -12.76
C TYR A 149 -2.73 4.74 -12.99
N ARG A 150 -2.81 6.07 -12.82
CA ARG A 150 -1.68 6.97 -13.04
C ARG A 150 -0.94 7.31 -11.75
N ARG A 151 -1.62 7.10 -10.59
CA ARG A 151 -1.12 7.44 -9.28
C ARG A 151 -1.53 6.39 -8.26
N TYR A 152 -0.55 5.93 -7.50
CA TYR A 152 -0.69 4.97 -6.42
C TYR A 152 -0.26 5.61 -5.11
N GLU A 153 -1.17 5.69 -4.14
CA GLU A 153 -0.98 6.46 -2.91
C GLU A 153 -0.73 5.56 -1.69
N TRP A 154 0.02 6.11 -0.74
CA TRP A 154 0.18 5.57 0.60
C TRP A 154 0.01 6.69 1.61
N LYS A 155 -0.89 6.51 2.60
CA LYS A 155 -1.16 7.49 3.65
C LYS A 155 -1.07 6.82 5.01
N CYS A 156 -0.41 7.49 5.95
CA CYS A 156 -0.34 6.99 7.32
C CYS A 156 -0.38 8.14 8.33
N ASN A 157 -0.63 7.80 9.60
CA ASN A 157 -0.45 8.75 10.68
C ASN A 157 1.00 9.27 10.65
N ALA A 158 1.19 10.58 10.75
CA ALA A 158 2.52 11.20 10.69
C ALA A 158 3.46 10.71 11.84
N LEU A 159 2.89 10.21 12.93
CA LEU A 159 3.63 9.60 14.04
C LEU A 159 4.00 8.14 13.80
N ASN A 160 3.40 7.47 12.78
CA ASN A 160 3.70 6.08 12.44
C ASN A 160 5.01 5.98 11.63
N LEU A 161 6.14 6.17 12.29
CA LEU A 161 7.46 6.09 11.65
C LEU A 161 7.73 4.75 10.95
N PRO A 162 7.32 3.57 11.49
CA PRO A 162 7.44 2.31 10.77
C PRO A 162 6.75 2.31 9.41
N SER A 163 5.52 2.84 9.31
CA SER A 163 4.78 2.94 8.06
C SER A 163 5.43 3.93 7.08
N ARG A 164 5.90 5.08 7.57
CA ARG A 164 6.62 6.07 6.75
C ARG A 164 7.90 5.47 6.16
N ARG A 165 8.66 4.71 6.97
CA ARG A 165 9.87 3.99 6.50
C ARG A 165 9.52 2.91 5.47
N ALA A 166 8.42 2.19 5.67
CA ALA A 166 7.96 1.17 4.72
C ALA A 166 7.60 1.79 3.37
N ALA A 167 6.83 2.88 3.34
CA ALA A 167 6.49 3.59 2.12
C ALA A 167 7.76 4.04 1.36
N GLN A 168 8.68 4.74 2.04
CA GLN A 168 9.90 5.21 1.40
C GLN A 168 10.82 4.07 0.94
N ARG A 169 10.90 2.97 1.73
CA ARG A 169 11.65 1.76 1.35
C ARG A 169 11.09 1.12 0.08
N LEU A 170 9.79 1.16 -0.12
CA LEU A 170 9.11 0.64 -1.31
C LEU A 170 9.17 1.59 -2.51
N GLY A 171 9.80 2.76 -2.36
CA GLY A 171 9.99 3.72 -3.45
C GLY A 171 8.91 4.79 -3.57
N PHE A 172 8.02 4.91 -2.60
CA PHE A 172 7.07 6.03 -2.59
C PHE A 172 7.78 7.34 -2.26
N GLY A 173 7.60 8.35 -3.11
CA GLY A 173 8.03 9.72 -2.87
C GLY A 173 7.18 10.41 -1.79
N PHE A 174 7.81 11.15 -0.86
CA PHE A 174 7.10 11.92 0.15
C PHE A 174 6.52 13.20 -0.45
N GLU A 175 5.26 13.53 -0.11
CA GLU A 175 4.57 14.71 -0.65
C GLU A 175 4.24 15.76 0.41
N GLY A 176 4.18 15.36 1.68
CA GLY A 176 3.89 16.32 2.75
C GLY A 176 3.10 15.74 3.91
N VAL A 177 2.73 16.60 4.84
CA VAL A 177 1.89 16.27 5.99
C VAL A 177 0.66 17.18 6.01
N PHE A 178 -0.52 16.56 5.98
CA PHE A 178 -1.77 17.26 6.24
C PHE A 178 -2.00 17.34 7.74
N ARG A 179 -1.95 18.56 8.28
CA ARG A 179 -2.16 18.80 9.72
C ARG A 179 -3.63 18.69 10.08
N GLN A 180 -3.93 18.09 11.24
CA GLN A 180 -5.30 17.90 11.75
C GLN A 180 -6.27 17.30 10.71
N HIS A 181 -5.75 16.35 9.89
CA HIS A 181 -6.47 15.82 8.75
C HIS A 181 -7.67 14.96 9.15
N MET A 182 -7.56 14.22 10.26
CA MET A 182 -8.58 13.27 10.69
C MET A 182 -8.68 13.22 12.22
N ILE A 183 -9.79 12.65 12.72
CA ILE A 183 -9.91 12.18 14.09
C ILE A 183 -10.00 10.66 14.05
N VAL A 184 -9.08 9.97 14.75
CA VAL A 184 -9.03 8.51 14.81
C VAL A 184 -8.97 8.08 16.27
N LYS A 185 -9.88 7.22 16.70
CA LYS A 185 -9.99 6.75 18.10
C LYS A 185 -9.98 7.91 19.12
N GLY A 186 -10.64 9.03 18.79
CA GLY A 186 -10.71 10.23 19.64
C GLY A 186 -9.48 11.12 19.64
N HIS A 187 -8.46 10.81 18.85
CA HIS A 187 -7.23 11.59 18.75
C HIS A 187 -7.10 12.33 17.41
N SER A 188 -6.54 13.55 17.46
CA SER A 188 -6.16 14.27 16.25
C SER A 188 -5.06 13.53 15.52
N ARG A 189 -5.23 13.37 14.20
CA ARG A 189 -4.27 12.73 13.33
C ARG A 189 -3.79 13.68 12.24
N ASP A 190 -2.50 13.97 12.24
CA ASP A 190 -1.81 14.47 11.07
C ASP A 190 -1.49 13.29 10.15
N THR A 191 -1.61 13.50 8.84
CA THR A 191 -1.41 12.41 7.86
C THR A 191 -0.24 12.73 6.94
N ALA A 192 0.76 11.85 6.95
CA ALA A 192 1.85 11.86 5.98
C ALA A 192 1.39 11.20 4.68
N TRP A 193 1.71 11.85 3.55
CA TRP A 193 1.32 11.47 2.20
C TRP A 193 2.53 11.06 1.39
N PHE A 194 2.38 9.96 0.66
CA PHE A 194 3.39 9.41 -0.24
C PHE A 194 2.72 8.91 -1.51
N SER A 195 3.43 8.92 -2.63
CA SER A 195 2.92 8.38 -3.89
C SER A 195 4.01 7.78 -4.75
N VAL A 196 3.57 6.96 -5.70
CA VAL A 196 4.29 6.55 -6.91
C VAL A 196 3.40 6.91 -8.09
N ILE A 197 3.96 7.46 -9.15
CA ILE A 197 3.23 7.74 -10.39
C ILE A 197 3.62 6.75 -11.50
N ASP A 198 2.78 6.66 -12.52
CA ASP A 198 2.94 5.72 -13.64
C ASP A 198 4.30 5.82 -14.34
N LYS A 199 4.85 7.05 -14.43
CA LYS A 199 6.16 7.31 -15.04
C LYS A 199 7.34 6.79 -14.20
N GLU A 200 7.15 6.63 -12.90
CA GLU A 200 8.17 6.11 -11.97
C GLU A 200 8.14 4.59 -11.87
N TRP A 201 6.97 4.00 -12.11
CA TRP A 201 6.73 2.57 -11.89
C TRP A 201 7.67 1.63 -12.68
N PRO A 202 7.98 1.84 -13.97
CA PRO A 202 8.85 0.92 -14.70
C PRO A 202 10.22 0.72 -14.03
N ALA A 203 10.84 1.80 -13.55
CA ALA A 203 12.13 1.73 -12.86
C ALA A 203 12.00 1.09 -11.48
N LEU A 204 10.91 1.39 -10.75
CA LEU A 204 10.63 0.78 -9.45
C LEU A 204 10.29 -0.70 -9.57
N SER A 205 9.51 -1.10 -10.59
CA SER A 205 9.19 -2.51 -10.84
C SER A 205 10.46 -3.34 -11.05
N ALA A 206 11.33 -2.89 -11.94
CA ALA A 206 12.62 -3.55 -12.19
C ALA A 206 13.48 -3.62 -10.92
N THR A 207 13.44 -2.57 -10.09
CA THR A 207 14.16 -2.52 -8.81
C THR A 207 13.61 -3.53 -7.80
N HIS A 208 12.28 -3.65 -7.70
CA HIS A 208 11.64 -4.64 -6.83
C HIS A 208 11.93 -6.06 -7.30
N GLU A 209 11.85 -6.31 -8.60
CA GLU A 209 12.16 -7.62 -9.19
C GLU A 209 13.61 -8.04 -8.93
N ALA A 210 14.56 -7.12 -9.15
CA ALA A 210 15.97 -7.36 -8.84
C ALA A 210 16.21 -7.62 -7.34
N TRP A 211 15.48 -6.92 -6.44
CA TRP A 211 15.59 -7.15 -5.01
C TRP A 211 14.98 -8.49 -4.60
N LEU A 212 13.86 -8.91 -5.22
CA LEU A 212 13.16 -10.16 -4.95
C LEU A 212 13.87 -11.39 -5.55
N ASP A 213 14.90 -11.19 -6.37
CA ASP A 213 15.69 -12.30 -6.91
C ASP A 213 16.28 -13.14 -5.76
N PRO A 214 16.15 -14.48 -5.80
CA PRO A 214 16.75 -15.36 -4.80
C PRO A 214 18.24 -15.11 -4.55
N ALA A 215 19.00 -14.70 -5.57
CA ALA A 215 20.43 -14.38 -5.46
C ALA A 215 20.71 -13.18 -4.53
N ASN A 216 19.70 -12.35 -4.25
CA ASN A 216 19.85 -11.25 -3.29
C ASN A 216 19.72 -11.69 -1.82
N PHE A 217 19.54 -12.98 -1.55
CA PHE A 217 19.41 -13.49 -0.20
C PHE A 217 20.49 -14.55 0.07
N ASP A 218 21.15 -14.46 1.22
CA ASP A 218 22.13 -15.44 1.66
C ASP A 218 21.44 -16.72 2.19
N ALA A 219 22.24 -17.72 2.52
CA ALA A 219 21.74 -19.01 3.04
C ALA A 219 20.93 -18.89 4.36
N ALA A 220 21.03 -17.76 5.05
CA ALA A 220 20.24 -17.46 6.24
C ALA A 220 19.01 -16.58 5.92
N GLY A 221 18.68 -16.38 4.64
CA GLY A 221 17.56 -15.55 4.18
C GLY A 221 17.76 -14.04 4.37
N ARG A 222 18.99 -13.58 4.61
CA ARG A 222 19.28 -12.14 4.78
C ARG A 222 19.59 -11.51 3.44
N GLN A 223 18.98 -10.34 3.19
CA GLN A 223 19.23 -9.58 1.97
C GLN A 223 20.71 -9.16 1.86
N VAL A 224 21.31 -9.35 0.69
CA VAL A 224 22.67 -8.90 0.34
C VAL A 224 22.65 -7.39 0.08
N THR A 225 21.72 -6.95 -0.76
CA THR A 225 21.48 -5.53 -1.07
C THR A 225 20.14 -5.10 -0.47
N ARG A 226 20.12 -3.96 0.21
CA ARG A 226 18.89 -3.44 0.81
C ARG A 226 18.00 -2.81 -0.26
N LEU A 227 16.70 -3.09 -0.21
CA LEU A 227 15.75 -2.43 -1.12
C LEU A 227 15.81 -0.91 -1.01
N SER A 228 15.95 -0.36 0.21
CA SER A 228 16.07 1.09 0.41
C SER A 228 17.27 1.73 -0.30
N ASP A 229 18.33 0.97 -0.52
CA ASP A 229 19.52 1.49 -1.22
C ASP A 229 19.29 1.52 -2.73
N LEU A 230 18.51 0.57 -3.24
CA LEU A 230 18.11 0.50 -4.64
C LEU A 230 17.01 1.52 -5.00
N THR A 231 16.03 1.72 -4.12
CA THR A 231 14.90 2.66 -4.38
C THR A 231 15.27 4.12 -4.11
N ARG A 232 16.23 4.38 -3.22
CA ARG A 232 16.63 5.75 -2.82
C ARG A 232 16.93 6.69 -4.00
N PRO A 233 17.64 6.28 -5.05
CA PRO A 233 17.90 7.14 -6.21
C PRO A 233 16.65 7.46 -7.05
N LEU A 234 15.59 6.68 -6.91
CA LEU A 234 14.35 6.80 -7.68
C LEU A 234 13.28 7.64 -6.98
N LEU A 235 13.49 8.00 -5.71
CA LEU A 235 12.51 8.76 -4.94
C LEU A 235 12.35 10.18 -5.50
N ALA A 236 11.12 10.58 -5.82
CA ALA A 236 10.80 11.95 -6.21
C ALA A 236 11.12 12.96 -5.08
N ALA A 237 10.87 12.57 -3.84
CA ALA A 237 11.26 13.33 -2.65
C ALA A 237 11.44 12.39 -1.44
N ARG A 238 12.28 12.81 -0.49
CA ARG A 238 12.55 12.06 0.75
C ARG A 238 11.79 12.64 1.92
N ASP A 239 11.34 11.78 2.80
CA ASP A 239 10.67 12.17 4.03
C ASP A 239 11.70 12.80 5.03
N PRO A 240 11.54 14.07 5.40
CA PRO A 240 12.48 14.74 6.29
C PRO A 240 12.48 14.18 7.72
N ALA A 241 11.42 13.48 8.14
CA ALA A 241 11.37 12.84 9.46
C ALA A 241 12.15 11.52 9.51
N LEU A 242 12.67 11.05 8.37
CA LEU A 242 13.48 9.83 8.26
C LEU A 242 14.95 10.13 7.90
N ALA A 243 15.31 11.40 7.91
CA ALA A 243 16.68 11.88 7.63
C ALA A 243 17.64 11.56 8.77
#